data_28b26ae3b4a6c6762d414630ea750453
#
_entry.id   28b26ae3b4a6c6762d414630ea750453
#
_cell.length_a   1.000
_cell.length_b   1.000
_cell.length_c   1.000
_cell.angle_alpha   90.00
_cell.angle_beta   90.00
_cell.angle_gamma   90.00
#
_symmetry.space_group_name_H-M   'P 1'
#
loop_
_entity.id
_entity.type
_entity.pdbx_description
1 polymer ?
#
loop_
_entity_poly.entity_id
_entity_poly.type
_entity_poly.pdbx_seq_one_letter_code
_entity_poly.pdbx_strand_id
1 'polypeptide(L)'
;ERLPVMLYPDEPFDCHGVYSGSALVEDGMLYLYYTGNVKHPGEYDYIKQGRGHNVCLATSRDAIHLDNKRCLMYNQDYPAGLTCHVRDPKVFALDGRYYMVLGARTLDDHGEVLVFESADKLHWNHINTITTPKAFGYMWECPDLFELDGQWFLAVSPQGIACQNVYGCGYFALQGDWRTDCTLSEFHALDDGFDYYAPQSFAAADGRRIQFGWMGMPDADYTNPTVEYGWQHCLTLPRVLTQDGNGCLLQAPAAELNALRGEARQPAD
;
A
#
# COMPACT_ATOMS: atom_id res chain seq x y z
N GLU A 1 19.21 -0.83 -15.74
CA GLU A 1 18.91 0.24 -16.71
C GLU A 1 17.84 1.18 -16.15
N ARG A 2 18.03 2.49 -16.28
CA ARG A 2 17.04 3.48 -15.86
C ARG A 2 16.13 3.79 -17.05
N LEU A 3 14.84 3.47 -16.91
CA LEU A 3 13.81 3.77 -17.91
C LEU A 3 13.25 5.20 -17.74
N PRO A 4 12.65 5.79 -18.78
CA PRO A 4 11.91 7.03 -18.65
C PRO A 4 10.77 6.91 -17.63
N VAL A 5 10.35 8.06 -17.09
CA VAL A 5 9.14 8.10 -16.27
C VAL A 5 7.94 7.81 -17.17
N MET A 6 7.12 6.83 -16.76
CA MET A 6 5.97 6.38 -17.54
C MET A 6 4.67 7.09 -17.13
N LEU A 7 4.48 7.39 -15.85
CA LEU A 7 3.24 7.93 -15.31
C LEU A 7 3.46 9.32 -14.70
N TYR A 8 2.74 10.32 -15.20
CA TYR A 8 2.82 11.71 -14.80
C TYR A 8 1.50 12.21 -14.23
N PRO A 9 1.50 13.25 -13.38
CA PRO A 9 0.28 13.92 -12.90
C PRO A 9 -0.19 14.99 -13.91
N ASP A 10 -0.61 14.56 -15.09
CA ASP A 10 -0.93 15.41 -16.26
C ASP A 10 -2.43 15.48 -16.60
N GLU A 11 -3.27 14.85 -15.78
CA GLU A 11 -4.72 14.88 -15.95
C GLU A 11 -5.42 15.66 -14.83
N PRO A 12 -6.61 16.24 -15.06
CA PRO A 12 -7.33 17.00 -14.03
C PRO A 12 -7.61 16.22 -12.74
N PHE A 13 -7.70 14.91 -12.82
CA PHE A 13 -7.98 14.03 -11.68
C PHE A 13 -6.74 13.64 -10.86
N ASP A 14 -5.53 14.02 -11.29
CA ASP A 14 -4.28 13.72 -10.59
C ASP A 14 -3.24 14.86 -10.63
N CYS A 15 -3.61 16.04 -11.08
CA CYS A 15 -2.72 17.17 -11.39
C CYS A 15 -1.82 17.65 -10.24
N HIS A 16 -2.04 17.18 -9.02
CA HIS A 16 -1.20 17.50 -7.86
C HIS A 16 -0.47 16.27 -7.29
N GLY A 17 -0.46 15.17 -8.02
CA GLY A 17 0.38 14.01 -7.71
C GLY A 17 -0.23 12.66 -8.10
N VAL A 18 0.66 11.79 -8.55
CA VAL A 18 0.45 10.36 -8.67
C VAL A 18 0.95 9.75 -7.36
N TYR A 19 0.01 9.35 -6.51
CA TYR A 19 0.30 8.75 -5.21
C TYR A 19 0.29 7.22 -5.29
N SER A 20 0.58 6.58 -4.18
CA SER A 20 0.71 5.13 -4.06
C SER A 20 -0.46 4.33 -4.64
N GLY A 21 -0.16 3.11 -5.00
CA GLY A 21 -1.10 2.15 -5.55
C GLY A 21 -0.49 0.78 -5.77
N SER A 22 -1.05 0.01 -6.69
CA SER A 22 -0.61 -1.35 -6.97
C SER A 22 -0.73 -1.71 -8.44
N ALA A 23 -0.12 -2.84 -8.82
CA ALA A 23 -0.16 -3.37 -10.16
C ALA A 23 -0.86 -4.73 -10.19
N LEU A 24 -1.65 -4.97 -11.24
CA LEU A 24 -2.20 -6.26 -11.62
C LEU A 24 -1.75 -6.56 -13.04
N VAL A 25 -1.25 -7.77 -13.28
CA VAL A 25 -0.90 -8.24 -14.63
C VAL A 25 -1.84 -9.36 -15.02
N GLU A 26 -2.52 -9.21 -16.13
CA GLU A 26 -3.44 -10.20 -16.66
C GLU A 26 -3.48 -10.12 -18.19
N ASP A 27 -3.45 -11.25 -18.87
CA ASP A 27 -3.52 -11.38 -20.35
C ASP A 27 -2.53 -10.46 -21.08
N GLY A 28 -1.30 -10.34 -20.57
CA GLY A 28 -0.25 -9.51 -21.15
C GLY A 28 -0.49 -7.99 -21.02
N MET A 29 -1.45 -7.59 -20.19
CA MET A 29 -1.75 -6.20 -19.88
C MET A 29 -1.34 -5.90 -18.43
N LEU A 30 -0.63 -4.83 -18.23
CA LEU A 30 -0.33 -4.24 -16.92
C LEU A 30 -1.41 -3.20 -16.59
N TYR A 31 -2.07 -3.40 -15.46
CA TYR A 31 -3.05 -2.47 -14.86
C TYR A 31 -2.38 -1.81 -13.66
N LEU A 32 -2.17 -0.51 -13.71
CA LEU A 32 -1.62 0.29 -12.61
C LEU A 32 -2.76 1.06 -11.95
N TYR A 33 -3.16 0.64 -10.77
CA TYR A 33 -4.10 1.38 -9.94
C TYR A 33 -3.31 2.31 -9.03
N TYR A 34 -3.71 3.56 -8.94
CA TYR A 34 -3.00 4.57 -8.14
C TYR A 34 -3.96 5.62 -7.61
N THR A 35 -3.48 6.41 -6.66
CA THR A 35 -4.25 7.53 -6.14
C THR A 35 -3.89 8.80 -6.90
N GLY A 36 -4.85 9.36 -7.62
CA GLY A 36 -4.74 10.68 -8.23
C GLY A 36 -5.04 11.76 -7.18
N ASN A 37 -4.04 12.57 -6.84
CA ASN A 37 -4.21 13.64 -5.86
C ASN A 37 -4.53 14.97 -6.54
N VAL A 38 -5.56 15.64 -6.03
CA VAL A 38 -5.97 16.99 -6.45
C VAL A 38 -6.13 17.85 -5.21
N LYS A 39 -5.56 19.06 -5.23
CA LYS A 39 -5.82 20.10 -4.23
C LYS A 39 -6.57 21.25 -4.91
N HIS A 40 -7.84 21.44 -4.52
CA HIS A 40 -8.63 22.54 -5.06
C HIS A 40 -8.14 23.88 -4.50
N PRO A 41 -8.15 24.96 -5.32
CA PRO A 41 -7.77 26.29 -4.85
C PRO A 41 -8.78 26.79 -3.81
N GLY A 42 -8.28 27.38 -2.71
CA GLY A 42 -9.09 27.91 -1.62
C GLY A 42 -8.42 27.72 -0.26
N GLU A 43 -9.06 28.24 0.78
CA GLU A 43 -8.62 28.06 2.16
C GLU A 43 -9.29 26.79 2.74
N TYR A 44 -8.61 25.67 2.59
CA TYR A 44 -9.08 24.36 3.06
C TYR A 44 -8.06 23.73 4.02
N ASP A 45 -8.53 22.86 4.89
CA ASP A 45 -7.67 22.02 5.72
C ASP A 45 -7.03 20.85 4.93
N TYR A 46 -7.54 20.58 3.73
CA TYR A 46 -7.13 19.46 2.86
C TYR A 46 -7.22 18.08 3.53
N ILE A 47 -7.92 18.01 4.66
CA ILE A 47 -8.26 16.79 5.38
C ILE A 47 -9.74 16.46 5.16
N LYS A 48 -10.62 17.35 5.59
CA LYS A 48 -12.08 17.17 5.50
C LYS A 48 -12.67 17.68 4.20
N GLN A 49 -11.99 18.65 3.58
CA GLN A 49 -12.43 19.27 2.32
C GLN A 49 -11.26 19.86 1.52
N GLY A 50 -11.52 20.18 0.25
CA GLY A 50 -10.56 20.84 -0.63
C GLY A 50 -9.54 19.90 -1.30
N ARG A 51 -9.67 18.58 -1.11
CA ARG A 51 -8.80 17.57 -1.72
C ARG A 51 -9.60 16.50 -2.43
N GLY A 52 -9.12 16.07 -3.60
CA GLY A 52 -9.53 14.83 -4.24
C GLY A 52 -8.44 13.78 -4.08
N HIS A 53 -8.77 12.63 -3.52
CA HIS A 53 -8.00 11.41 -3.59
C HIS A 53 -8.81 10.42 -4.43
N ASN A 54 -8.47 10.35 -5.69
CA ASN A 54 -9.23 9.63 -6.71
C ASN A 54 -8.58 8.28 -6.97
N VAL A 55 -9.35 7.21 -7.14
CA VAL A 55 -8.82 5.95 -7.66
C VAL A 55 -8.69 6.09 -9.17
N CYS A 56 -7.47 5.94 -9.65
CA CYS A 56 -7.12 6.05 -11.05
C CYS A 56 -6.55 4.73 -11.58
N LEU A 57 -6.70 4.52 -12.87
CA LEU A 57 -6.17 3.37 -13.60
C LEU A 57 -5.35 3.87 -14.78
N ALA A 58 -4.13 3.37 -14.90
CA ALA A 58 -3.34 3.43 -16.13
C ALA A 58 -3.05 2.01 -16.64
N THR A 59 -2.99 1.82 -17.94
CA THR A 59 -2.70 0.51 -18.55
C THR A 59 -1.49 0.59 -19.47
N SER A 60 -0.76 -0.53 -19.59
CA SER A 60 0.41 -0.65 -20.43
C SER A 60 0.61 -2.09 -20.90
N ARG A 61 1.10 -2.26 -22.13
CA ARG A 61 1.45 -3.58 -22.70
C ARG A 61 2.93 -3.90 -22.59
N ASP A 62 3.77 -2.92 -22.42
CA ASP A 62 5.23 -3.06 -22.43
C ASP A 62 5.90 -2.59 -21.14
N ALA A 63 5.13 -2.07 -20.18
CA ALA A 63 5.59 -1.46 -18.92
C ALA A 63 6.54 -0.25 -19.13
N ILE A 64 6.49 0.38 -20.29
CA ILE A 64 7.28 1.55 -20.68
C ILE A 64 6.38 2.70 -21.13
N HIS A 65 5.35 2.38 -21.91
CA HIS A 65 4.41 3.35 -22.47
C HIS A 65 3.00 3.09 -21.95
N LEU A 66 2.27 4.17 -21.64
CA LEU A 66 0.87 4.06 -21.26
C LEU A 66 -0.02 3.95 -22.50
N ASP A 67 -0.95 2.99 -22.49
CA ASP A 67 -2.00 2.86 -23.50
C ASP A 67 -3.21 3.73 -23.14
N ASN A 68 -3.52 3.85 -21.85
CA ASN A 68 -4.70 4.54 -21.36
C ASN A 68 -4.50 5.00 -19.91
N LYS A 69 -5.18 6.11 -19.56
CA LYS A 69 -5.21 6.67 -18.22
C LYS A 69 -6.60 7.23 -17.92
N ARG A 70 -7.20 6.90 -16.81
CA ARG A 70 -8.55 7.33 -16.43
C ARG A 70 -8.77 7.36 -14.92
N CYS A 71 -9.69 8.18 -14.47
CA CYS A 71 -10.25 8.10 -13.12
C CYS A 71 -11.39 7.08 -13.07
N LEU A 72 -11.40 6.24 -12.05
CA LEU A 72 -12.44 5.24 -11.81
C LEU A 72 -13.39 5.68 -10.71
N MET A 73 -12.89 6.30 -9.63
CA MET A 73 -13.71 6.77 -8.52
C MET A 73 -13.17 8.11 -8.00
N TYR A 74 -14.10 8.99 -7.64
CA TYR A 74 -13.84 10.25 -6.94
C TYR A 74 -14.25 10.16 -5.48
N ASN A 75 -13.90 11.15 -4.65
CA ASN A 75 -14.27 11.15 -3.23
C ASN A 75 -15.77 10.98 -2.95
N GLN A 76 -16.63 11.45 -3.85
CA GLN A 76 -18.08 11.33 -3.73
C GLN A 76 -18.62 9.91 -3.94
N ASP A 77 -17.81 9.03 -4.52
CA ASP A 77 -18.17 7.63 -4.82
C ASP A 77 -17.83 6.69 -3.64
N TYR A 78 -17.15 7.21 -2.62
CA TYR A 78 -16.85 6.47 -1.40
C TYR A 78 -18.00 6.50 -0.41
N PRO A 79 -18.04 5.56 0.57
CA PRO A 79 -19.01 5.59 1.65
C PRO A 79 -19.03 6.93 2.40
N ALA A 80 -20.19 7.30 2.95
CA ALA A 80 -20.31 8.49 3.77
C ALA A 80 -19.51 8.36 5.09
N GLY A 81 -19.17 9.50 5.71
CA GLY A 81 -18.46 9.52 6.99
C GLY A 81 -16.95 9.60 6.88
N LEU A 82 -16.42 9.68 5.65
CA LEU A 82 -14.99 9.75 5.39
C LEU A 82 -14.51 11.21 5.21
N THR A 83 -13.23 11.41 5.51
CA THR A 83 -12.50 12.63 5.12
C THR A 83 -12.10 12.54 3.64
N CYS A 84 -11.34 13.53 3.15
CA CYS A 84 -10.73 13.46 1.82
C CYS A 84 -9.60 12.41 1.72
N HIS A 85 -9.19 11.81 2.82
CA HIS A 85 -8.09 10.85 2.86
C HIS A 85 -8.62 9.42 2.65
N VAL A 86 -8.77 9.03 1.37
CA VAL A 86 -9.02 7.65 0.92
C VAL A 86 -8.04 7.37 -0.20
N ARG A 87 -7.08 6.42 -0.03
CA ARG A 87 -5.97 6.25 -0.95
C ARG A 87 -5.33 4.86 -0.92
N ASP A 88 -4.32 4.69 -1.77
CA ASP A 88 -3.40 3.55 -1.83
C ASP A 88 -4.11 2.25 -2.28
N PRO A 89 -4.72 2.22 -3.48
CA PRO A 89 -5.45 1.05 -3.94
C PRO A 89 -4.54 -0.17 -4.10
N LYS A 90 -4.88 -1.25 -3.40
CA LYS A 90 -4.30 -2.58 -3.59
C LYS A 90 -5.31 -3.46 -4.28
N VAL A 91 -4.99 -3.90 -5.49
CA VAL A 91 -5.89 -4.73 -6.32
C VAL A 91 -5.33 -6.12 -6.49
N PHE A 92 -6.20 -7.12 -6.39
CA PHE A 92 -5.88 -8.52 -6.64
C PHE A 92 -7.08 -9.27 -7.23
N ALA A 93 -6.80 -10.40 -7.90
CA ALA A 93 -7.83 -11.31 -8.42
C ALA A 93 -8.00 -12.49 -7.48
N LEU A 94 -9.23 -12.90 -7.25
CA LEU A 94 -9.59 -14.08 -6.45
C LEU A 94 -10.93 -14.66 -6.96
N ASP A 95 -10.99 -15.96 -7.15
CA ASP A 95 -12.23 -16.70 -7.53
C ASP A 95 -12.99 -16.10 -8.72
N GLY A 96 -12.24 -15.60 -9.74
CA GLY A 96 -12.83 -15.01 -10.94
C GLY A 96 -13.43 -13.59 -10.74
N ARG A 97 -13.12 -12.96 -9.64
CA ARG A 97 -13.47 -11.59 -9.31
C ARG A 97 -12.22 -10.76 -9.03
N TYR A 98 -12.36 -9.46 -9.01
CA TYR A 98 -11.32 -8.51 -8.63
C TYR A 98 -11.71 -7.81 -7.35
N TYR A 99 -10.76 -7.66 -6.46
CA TYR A 99 -10.94 -6.97 -5.18
C TYR A 99 -9.94 -5.83 -5.07
N MET A 100 -10.36 -4.75 -4.45
CA MET A 100 -9.52 -3.60 -4.15
C MET A 100 -9.72 -3.22 -2.69
N VAL A 101 -8.62 -2.99 -1.99
CA VAL A 101 -8.64 -2.39 -0.67
C VAL A 101 -8.03 -0.99 -0.73
N LEU A 102 -8.65 -0.05 -0.01
CA LEU A 102 -8.22 1.35 0.12
C LEU A 102 -8.06 1.71 1.58
N GLY A 103 -6.98 2.38 1.92
CA GLY A 103 -6.83 3.00 3.24
C GLY A 103 -7.71 4.25 3.35
N ALA A 104 -8.33 4.45 4.51
CA ALA A 104 -9.25 5.55 4.74
C ALA A 104 -9.12 6.15 6.14
N ARG A 105 -9.53 7.42 6.26
CA ARG A 105 -9.68 8.18 7.51
C ARG A 105 -11.11 8.67 7.63
N THR A 106 -11.77 8.33 8.71
CA THR A 106 -13.14 8.80 9.01
C THR A 106 -13.14 10.25 9.52
N LEU A 107 -14.33 10.88 9.55
CA LEU A 107 -14.49 12.25 10.03
C LEU A 107 -14.23 12.41 11.54
N ASP A 108 -14.30 11.32 12.30
CA ASP A 108 -13.98 11.22 13.72
C ASP A 108 -12.59 10.65 14.01
N ASP A 109 -11.70 10.69 13.00
CA ASP A 109 -10.29 10.33 13.12
C ASP A 109 -10.04 8.85 13.48
N HIS A 110 -10.75 7.96 12.81
CA HIS A 110 -10.54 6.53 12.90
C HIS A 110 -10.01 5.99 11.57
N GLY A 111 -8.90 5.24 11.62
CA GLY A 111 -8.33 4.56 10.46
C GLY A 111 -9.12 3.30 10.11
N GLU A 112 -9.35 3.07 8.82
CA GLU A 112 -10.06 1.89 8.32
C GLU A 112 -9.59 1.50 6.92
N VAL A 113 -9.98 0.32 6.47
CA VAL A 113 -9.75 -0.18 5.12
C VAL A 113 -11.09 -0.48 4.46
N LEU A 114 -11.36 0.20 3.35
CA LEU A 114 -12.52 -0.06 2.51
C LEU A 114 -12.25 -1.23 1.58
N VAL A 115 -13.22 -2.11 1.41
CA VAL A 115 -13.14 -3.27 0.52
C VAL A 115 -14.13 -3.12 -0.62
N PHE A 116 -13.62 -3.21 -1.85
CA PHE A 116 -14.43 -3.14 -3.06
C PHE A 116 -14.29 -4.41 -3.88
N GLU A 117 -15.36 -4.76 -4.61
CA GLU A 117 -15.41 -5.86 -5.58
C GLU A 117 -15.71 -5.34 -6.98
N SER A 118 -15.12 -5.98 -8.00
CA SER A 118 -15.38 -5.72 -9.41
C SER A 118 -15.45 -7.00 -10.22
N ALA A 119 -16.29 -7.00 -11.26
CA ALA A 119 -16.33 -8.06 -12.27
C ALA A 119 -15.44 -7.76 -13.50
N ASP A 120 -15.05 -6.49 -13.68
CA ASP A 120 -14.44 -6.02 -14.95
C ASP A 120 -13.20 -5.13 -14.75
N LYS A 121 -12.75 -4.94 -13.53
CA LYS A 121 -11.60 -4.08 -13.18
C LYS A 121 -11.86 -2.57 -13.29
N LEU A 122 -13.04 -2.17 -13.75
CA LEU A 122 -13.38 -0.77 -14.04
C LEU A 122 -14.48 -0.23 -13.13
N HIS A 123 -15.49 -1.05 -12.81
CA HIS A 123 -16.62 -0.69 -11.96
C HIS A 123 -16.48 -1.38 -10.62
N TRP A 124 -16.44 -0.60 -9.55
CA TRP A 124 -16.14 -1.07 -8.20
C TRP A 124 -17.33 -0.83 -7.28
N ASN A 125 -17.72 -1.87 -6.57
CA ASN A 125 -18.81 -1.80 -5.57
C ASN A 125 -18.21 -1.99 -4.17
N HIS A 126 -18.47 -1.07 -3.25
CA HIS A 126 -18.12 -1.22 -1.85
C HIS A 126 -18.89 -2.39 -1.25
N ILE A 127 -18.19 -3.34 -0.64
CA ILE A 127 -18.80 -4.55 -0.06
C ILE A 127 -18.56 -4.68 1.44
N ASN A 128 -17.48 -4.14 1.98
CA ASN A 128 -17.16 -4.21 3.42
C ASN A 128 -16.20 -3.09 3.83
N THR A 129 -16.12 -2.83 5.13
CA THR A 129 -15.12 -1.98 5.77
C THR A 129 -14.47 -2.75 6.92
N ILE A 130 -13.14 -2.83 6.91
CA ILE A 130 -12.34 -3.50 7.93
C ILE A 130 -11.75 -2.45 8.86
N THR A 131 -12.04 -2.56 10.15
CA THR A 131 -11.55 -1.63 11.17
C THR A 131 -11.46 -2.33 12.52
N THR A 132 -10.90 -1.65 13.53
CA THR A 132 -10.85 -2.12 14.92
C THR A 132 -12.03 -1.57 15.72
N PRO A 133 -12.53 -2.27 16.77
CA PRO A 133 -13.63 -1.78 17.62
C PRO A 133 -13.34 -0.47 18.34
N LYS A 134 -12.05 -0.17 18.54
CA LYS A 134 -11.56 1.09 19.10
C LYS A 134 -10.62 1.72 18.10
N ALA A 135 -10.58 3.06 18.05
CA ALA A 135 -9.67 3.77 17.16
C ALA A 135 -8.23 3.29 17.36
N PHE A 136 -7.62 2.89 16.24
CA PHE A 136 -6.21 2.49 16.17
C PHE A 136 -5.53 3.35 15.10
N GLY A 137 -5.06 4.53 15.51
CA GLY A 137 -4.62 5.57 14.59
C GLY A 137 -5.77 6.26 13.87
N TYR A 138 -5.46 7.38 13.22
CA TYR A 138 -6.48 8.17 12.51
C TYR A 138 -6.54 7.87 11.01
N MET A 139 -5.54 7.22 10.42
CA MET A 139 -5.46 6.85 9.00
C MET A 139 -4.68 5.54 8.87
N TRP A 140 -5.18 4.63 8.04
CA TRP A 140 -4.45 3.43 7.65
C TRP A 140 -3.99 3.56 6.21
N GLU A 141 -2.69 3.81 6.00
CA GLU A 141 -2.09 3.93 4.67
C GLU A 141 -1.62 2.59 4.13
N CYS A 142 -1.48 2.53 2.81
CA CYS A 142 -0.84 1.43 2.09
C CYS A 142 -1.35 0.04 2.49
N PRO A 143 -2.69 -0.20 2.51
CA PRO A 143 -3.21 -1.50 2.89
C PRO A 143 -2.71 -2.58 1.92
N ASP A 144 -2.38 -3.75 2.46
CA ASP A 144 -2.00 -4.94 1.71
C ASP A 144 -2.72 -6.15 2.28
N LEU A 145 -3.76 -6.60 1.59
CA LEU A 145 -4.59 -7.75 1.99
C LEU A 145 -4.16 -8.97 1.18
N PHE A 146 -3.72 -10.03 1.87
CA PHE A 146 -3.20 -11.23 1.22
C PHE A 146 -3.38 -12.48 2.07
N GLU A 147 -3.29 -13.63 1.41
CA GLU A 147 -3.35 -14.94 2.01
C GLU A 147 -1.96 -15.61 2.01
N LEU A 148 -1.67 -16.33 3.09
CA LEU A 148 -0.56 -17.27 3.20
C LEU A 148 -1.07 -18.54 3.90
N ASP A 149 -0.97 -19.69 3.23
CA ASP A 149 -1.31 -21.00 3.76
C ASP A 149 -2.69 -21.07 4.45
N GLY A 150 -3.71 -20.48 3.83
CA GLY A 150 -5.09 -20.46 4.31
C GLY A 150 -5.39 -19.37 5.36
N GLN A 151 -4.40 -18.58 5.77
CA GLN A 151 -4.59 -17.47 6.69
C GLN A 151 -4.52 -16.12 5.95
N TRP A 152 -5.54 -15.29 6.14
CA TRP A 152 -5.56 -13.93 5.61
C TRP A 152 -4.87 -12.95 6.56
N PHE A 153 -4.12 -12.03 5.98
CA PHE A 153 -3.41 -10.97 6.67
C PHE A 153 -3.74 -9.61 6.03
N LEU A 154 -3.87 -8.60 6.87
CA LEU A 154 -3.98 -7.20 6.46
C LEU A 154 -2.78 -6.43 7.03
N ALA A 155 -1.84 -6.08 6.18
CA ALA A 155 -0.79 -5.13 6.53
C ALA A 155 -1.27 -3.70 6.28
N VAL A 156 -0.91 -2.78 7.19
CA VAL A 156 -1.23 -1.35 7.10
C VAL A 156 -0.11 -0.52 7.70
N SER A 157 -0.04 0.73 7.28
CA SER A 157 0.85 1.76 7.86
C SER A 157 -0.01 2.81 8.59
N PRO A 158 -0.36 2.56 9.88
CA PRO A 158 -1.25 3.43 10.61
C PRO A 158 -0.55 4.71 11.08
N GLN A 159 -1.20 5.85 10.84
CA GLN A 159 -0.79 7.14 11.38
C GLN A 159 -1.49 7.40 12.73
N GLY A 160 -0.76 7.99 13.68
CA GLY A 160 -1.31 8.40 14.99
C GLY A 160 -1.40 7.28 16.01
N ILE A 161 -0.65 6.19 15.85
CA ILE A 161 -0.46 5.18 16.91
C ILE A 161 0.78 5.50 17.75
N ALA A 162 0.82 4.96 18.98
CA ALA A 162 2.04 5.00 19.78
C ALA A 162 3.05 3.97 19.24
N CYS A 163 4.17 4.44 18.73
CA CYS A 163 5.27 3.62 18.20
C CYS A 163 6.62 4.31 18.43
N GLN A 164 7.72 3.64 18.09
CA GLN A 164 9.07 4.18 18.30
C GLN A 164 9.42 5.32 17.35
N ASN A 165 8.74 5.40 16.17
CA ASN A 165 8.99 6.41 15.18
C ASN A 165 7.76 7.32 15.00
N VAL A 166 7.79 8.26 14.05
CA VAL A 166 6.66 9.16 13.75
C VAL A 166 5.41 8.37 13.40
N TYR A 167 5.56 7.34 12.56
CA TYR A 167 4.51 6.40 12.19
C TYR A 167 5.02 4.97 12.29
N GLY A 168 4.08 4.01 12.41
CA GLY A 168 4.38 2.59 12.43
C GLY A 168 3.89 1.88 11.17
N CYS A 169 4.33 0.65 10.98
CA CYS A 169 3.72 -0.28 10.05
C CYS A 169 3.69 -1.68 10.64
N GLY A 170 2.68 -2.44 10.27
CA GLY A 170 2.50 -3.78 10.82
C GLY A 170 1.32 -4.48 10.16
N TYR A 171 0.86 -5.54 10.79
CA TYR A 171 -0.21 -6.36 10.26
C TYR A 171 -1.16 -6.87 11.34
N PHE A 172 -2.32 -7.28 10.88
CA PHE A 172 -3.30 -8.07 11.61
C PHE A 172 -3.49 -9.41 10.91
N ALA A 173 -3.64 -10.50 11.66
CA ALA A 173 -4.22 -11.73 11.15
C ALA A 173 -5.75 -11.62 11.21
N LEU A 174 -6.45 -12.08 10.17
CA LEU A 174 -7.91 -11.98 10.07
C LEU A 174 -8.56 -13.32 10.44
N GLN A 175 -9.68 -13.25 11.16
CA GLN A 175 -10.57 -14.38 11.39
C GLN A 175 -11.95 -14.06 10.80
N GLY A 176 -12.55 -15.01 10.10
CA GLY A 176 -13.80 -14.80 9.37
C GLY A 176 -13.59 -14.47 7.90
N ASP A 177 -14.61 -13.94 7.24
CA ASP A 177 -14.57 -13.57 5.83
C ASP A 177 -14.44 -12.05 5.68
N TRP A 178 -13.26 -11.60 5.24
CA TRP A 178 -12.95 -10.18 5.04
C TRP A 178 -13.90 -9.49 4.04
N ARG A 179 -14.65 -10.24 3.23
CA ARG A 179 -15.66 -9.70 2.30
C ARG A 179 -16.96 -9.31 2.98
N THR A 180 -17.24 -9.85 4.15
CA THR A 180 -18.52 -9.67 4.86
C THR A 180 -18.35 -9.31 6.32
N ASP A 181 -17.73 -10.20 7.10
CA ASP A 181 -17.54 -10.02 8.55
C ASP A 181 -16.24 -10.73 8.98
N CYS A 182 -15.31 -9.95 9.50
CA CYS A 182 -14.06 -10.45 10.01
C CYS A 182 -13.64 -9.71 11.28
N THR A 183 -12.84 -10.39 12.08
CA THR A 183 -12.17 -9.80 13.25
C THR A 183 -10.66 -9.75 13.01
N LEU A 184 -10.03 -8.74 13.58
CA LEU A 184 -8.60 -8.54 13.52
C LEU A 184 -7.93 -9.05 14.80
N SER A 185 -6.77 -9.67 14.67
CA SER A 185 -5.89 -9.99 15.80
C SER A 185 -5.39 -8.71 16.50
N GLU A 186 -4.52 -8.88 17.47
CA GLU A 186 -3.65 -7.79 17.90
C GLU A 186 -2.74 -7.34 16.74
N PHE A 187 -2.33 -6.07 16.77
CA PHE A 187 -1.42 -5.50 15.78
C PHE A 187 0.01 -5.96 16.06
N HIS A 188 0.68 -6.48 15.05
CA HIS A 188 2.07 -6.90 15.09
C HIS A 188 2.91 -6.01 14.21
N ALA A 189 3.98 -5.42 14.76
CA ALA A 189 4.94 -4.66 13.96
C ALA A 189 5.64 -5.55 12.91
N LEU A 190 5.88 -5.01 11.72
CA LEU A 190 6.60 -5.70 10.65
C LEU A 190 8.11 -5.52 10.73
N ASP A 191 8.58 -4.50 11.44
CA ASP A 191 10.00 -4.19 11.55
C ASP A 191 10.29 -3.51 12.89
N ASP A 192 11.39 -3.87 13.52
CA ASP A 192 11.86 -3.30 14.77
C ASP A 192 12.94 -2.20 14.56
N GLY A 193 13.28 -1.89 13.31
CA GLY A 193 14.19 -0.82 12.95
C GLY A 193 13.53 0.57 13.04
N PHE A 194 14.33 1.63 12.80
CA PHE A 194 13.83 2.98 12.93
C PHE A 194 13.14 3.51 11.67
N ASP A 195 13.62 3.24 10.46
CA ASP A 195 13.02 3.73 9.21
C ASP A 195 12.51 2.58 8.35
N TYR A 196 11.27 2.18 8.60
CA TYR A 196 10.57 1.20 7.78
C TYR A 196 9.10 1.58 7.70
N TYR A 197 8.61 1.87 6.48
CA TYR A 197 7.24 2.34 6.26
C TYR A 197 6.66 1.84 4.93
N ALA A 198 5.33 1.86 4.83
CA ALA A 198 4.56 1.59 3.62
C ALA A 198 4.97 0.29 2.87
N PRO A 199 5.16 -0.85 3.56
CA PRO A 199 5.51 -2.09 2.89
C PRO A 199 4.39 -2.55 1.96
N GLN A 200 4.79 -3.10 0.81
CA GLN A 200 3.88 -3.73 -0.15
C GLN A 200 4.41 -5.08 -0.56
N SER A 201 3.51 -6.04 -0.72
CA SER A 201 3.87 -7.40 -1.13
C SER A 201 3.19 -7.81 -2.43
N PHE A 202 3.73 -8.82 -3.09
CA PHE A 202 3.14 -9.45 -4.27
C PHE A 202 3.39 -10.94 -4.26
N ALA A 203 2.51 -11.69 -4.94
CA ALA A 203 2.72 -13.10 -5.20
C ALA A 203 3.68 -13.26 -6.38
N ALA A 204 4.80 -13.93 -6.17
CA ALA A 204 5.72 -14.30 -7.22
C ALA A 204 5.20 -15.52 -8.00
N ALA A 205 5.70 -15.72 -9.23
CA ALA A 205 5.26 -16.83 -10.09
C ALA A 205 5.53 -18.23 -9.50
N ASP A 206 6.46 -18.34 -8.57
CA ASP A 206 6.79 -19.58 -7.86
C ASP A 206 5.98 -19.79 -6.57
N GLY A 207 4.99 -18.94 -6.31
CA GLY A 207 4.09 -19.03 -5.17
C GLY A 207 4.57 -18.33 -3.90
N ARG A 208 5.81 -17.82 -3.87
CA ARG A 208 6.30 -17.02 -2.73
C ARG A 208 5.57 -15.68 -2.66
N ARG A 209 5.40 -15.16 -1.45
CA ARG A 209 5.02 -13.77 -1.24
C ARG A 209 6.25 -12.94 -0.91
N ILE A 210 6.50 -11.95 -1.74
CA ILE A 210 7.69 -11.08 -1.62
C ILE A 210 7.24 -9.69 -1.22
N GLN A 211 7.92 -9.11 -0.23
CA GLN A 211 7.63 -7.78 0.31
C GLN A 211 8.84 -6.87 0.17
N PHE A 212 8.56 -5.60 -0.14
CA PHE A 212 9.48 -4.47 -0.01
C PHE A 212 8.87 -3.43 0.93
N GLY A 213 9.71 -2.81 1.74
CA GLY A 213 9.36 -1.63 2.52
C GLY A 213 10.19 -0.43 2.08
N TRP A 214 9.74 0.76 2.43
CA TRP A 214 10.48 1.99 2.23
C TRP A 214 11.31 2.29 3.49
N MET A 215 12.63 2.44 3.32
CA MET A 215 13.56 2.88 4.37
C MET A 215 13.56 4.41 4.40
N GLY A 216 12.48 4.96 4.88
CA GLY A 216 12.19 6.37 5.09
C GLY A 216 10.99 6.51 6.02
N MET A 217 10.74 7.73 6.47
CA MET A 217 9.63 8.03 7.37
C MET A 217 9.00 9.36 6.98
N PRO A 218 7.67 9.38 6.69
CA PRO A 218 6.98 10.64 6.44
C PRO A 218 7.03 11.55 7.67
N ASP A 219 7.04 12.86 7.43
CA ASP A 219 6.99 13.89 8.48
C ASP A 219 8.14 13.83 9.51
N ALA A 220 9.21 13.07 9.23
CA ALA A 220 10.41 13.07 10.04
C ALA A 220 11.12 14.43 10.00
N ASP A 221 11.64 14.89 11.14
CA ASP A 221 12.32 16.19 11.28
C ASP A 221 13.84 16.13 11.01
N TYR A 222 14.30 15.05 10.37
CA TYR A 222 15.69 14.84 9.97
C TYR A 222 15.82 14.60 8.47
N THR A 223 17.03 14.76 7.96
CA THR A 223 17.43 14.42 6.61
C THR A 223 18.59 13.42 6.62
N ASN A 224 18.65 12.55 5.61
CA ASN A 224 19.73 11.59 5.49
C ASN A 224 21.00 12.28 4.94
N PRO A 225 22.22 11.88 5.35
CA PRO A 225 23.46 12.43 4.81
C PRO A 225 23.58 12.33 3.29
N THR A 226 22.89 11.38 2.67
CA THR A 226 22.88 11.15 1.23
C THR A 226 22.25 12.28 0.41
N VAL A 227 21.55 13.22 1.04
CA VAL A 227 21.00 14.44 0.39
C VAL A 227 22.12 15.27 -0.26
N GLU A 228 23.32 15.27 0.31
CA GLU A 228 24.49 15.91 -0.28
C GLU A 228 24.87 15.32 -1.65
N TYR A 229 24.49 14.07 -1.91
CA TYR A 229 24.73 13.37 -3.18
C TYR A 229 23.50 13.38 -4.11
N GLY A 230 22.44 14.18 -3.76
CA GLY A 230 21.25 14.35 -4.59
C GLY A 230 20.20 13.23 -4.50
N TRP A 231 20.24 12.39 -3.45
CA TRP A 231 19.24 11.38 -3.20
C TRP A 231 18.96 11.19 -1.70
N GLN A 232 17.81 10.63 -1.39
CA GLN A 232 17.40 10.30 -0.03
C GLN A 232 16.53 9.04 -0.05
N HIS A 233 16.64 8.24 1.02
CA HIS A 233 15.90 7.00 1.24
C HIS A 233 16.27 5.87 0.25
N CYS A 234 15.76 4.70 0.52
CA CYS A 234 15.88 3.53 -0.37
C CYS A 234 14.75 2.54 -0.06
N LEU A 235 14.59 1.55 -0.91
CA LEU A 235 13.76 0.39 -0.59
C LEU A 235 14.59 -0.64 0.19
N THR A 236 13.93 -1.45 1.00
CA THR A 236 14.57 -2.60 1.65
C THR A 236 15.02 -3.63 0.62
N LEU A 237 15.88 -4.55 1.03
CA LEU A 237 16.05 -5.80 0.31
C LEU A 237 14.73 -6.58 0.28
N PRO A 238 14.47 -7.38 -0.80
CA PRO A 238 13.26 -8.19 -0.89
C PRO A 238 13.22 -9.21 0.25
N ARG A 239 12.07 -9.30 0.92
CA ARG A 239 11.79 -10.26 1.99
C ARG A 239 10.74 -11.24 1.52
N VAL A 240 10.97 -12.53 1.73
CA VAL A 240 9.95 -13.57 1.57
C VAL A 240 9.15 -13.65 2.86
N LEU A 241 7.84 -13.56 2.74
CA LEU A 241 6.91 -13.73 3.85
C LEU A 241 6.49 -15.20 3.93
N THR A 242 6.48 -15.73 5.14
CA THR A 242 5.87 -17.01 5.51
C THR A 242 5.09 -16.82 6.81
N GLN A 243 4.39 -17.84 7.27
CA GLN A 243 3.70 -17.80 8.56
C GLN A 243 4.07 -18.99 9.42
N ASP A 244 3.94 -18.85 10.75
CA ASP A 244 4.34 -19.87 11.72
C ASP A 244 3.22 -20.88 12.10
N GLY A 245 2.03 -20.77 11.48
CA GLY A 245 0.84 -21.56 11.81
C GLY A 245 0.02 -21.01 12.98
N ASN A 246 0.49 -20.01 13.70
CA ASN A 246 -0.20 -19.35 14.82
C ASN A 246 -0.68 -17.92 14.46
N GLY A 247 -0.59 -17.53 13.19
CA GLY A 247 -0.97 -16.20 12.71
C GLY A 247 0.14 -15.15 12.81
N CYS A 248 1.39 -15.56 13.06
CA CYS A 248 2.55 -14.67 13.02
C CYS A 248 3.25 -14.75 11.67
N LEU A 249 3.50 -13.59 11.04
CA LEU A 249 4.32 -13.50 9.85
C LEU A 249 5.80 -13.64 10.20
N LEU A 250 6.49 -14.46 9.43
CA LEU A 250 7.94 -14.60 9.45
C LEU A 250 8.51 -13.97 8.19
N GLN A 251 9.72 -13.41 8.28
CA GLN A 251 10.38 -12.72 7.20
C GLN A 251 11.80 -13.24 7.02
N ALA A 252 12.19 -13.53 5.79
CA ALA A 252 13.55 -13.90 5.44
C ALA A 252 14.00 -13.16 4.17
N PRO A 253 15.30 -12.79 4.05
CA PRO A 253 15.80 -12.25 2.80
C PRO A 253 15.55 -13.22 1.64
N ALA A 254 15.18 -12.72 0.47
CA ALA A 254 15.01 -13.55 -0.72
C ALA A 254 16.31 -14.27 -1.08
N ALA A 255 16.20 -15.56 -1.44
CA ALA A 255 17.38 -16.42 -1.69
C ALA A 255 18.24 -15.93 -2.86
N GLU A 256 17.67 -15.20 -3.80
CA GLU A 256 18.36 -14.56 -4.93
C GLU A 256 19.49 -13.62 -4.49
N LEU A 257 19.37 -13.03 -3.30
CA LEU A 257 20.41 -12.17 -2.72
C LEU A 257 21.73 -12.94 -2.45
N ASN A 258 21.68 -14.26 -2.34
CA ASN A 258 22.90 -15.05 -2.18
C ASN A 258 23.84 -14.94 -3.41
N ALA A 259 23.29 -14.68 -4.59
CA ALA A 259 24.09 -14.46 -5.80
C ALA A 259 24.96 -13.18 -5.74
N LEU A 260 24.64 -12.26 -4.84
CA LEU A 260 25.39 -11.02 -4.62
C LEU A 260 26.56 -11.20 -3.62
N ARG A 261 26.65 -12.37 -2.97
CA ARG A 261 27.71 -12.63 -1.98
C ARG A 261 29.00 -13.01 -2.68
N GLY A 262 30.06 -12.28 -2.39
CA GLY A 262 31.43 -12.65 -2.75
C GLY A 262 32.08 -13.61 -1.71
N GLU A 263 33.37 -13.81 -1.82
CA GLU A 263 34.13 -14.55 -0.81
C GLU A 263 34.05 -13.87 0.56
N ALA A 264 33.84 -14.68 1.59
CA ALA A 264 33.85 -14.18 2.96
C ALA A 264 35.24 -13.70 3.32
N ARG A 265 35.37 -12.44 3.73
CA ARG A 265 36.63 -11.88 4.26
C ARG A 265 36.48 -11.75 5.76
N GLN A 266 37.47 -12.31 6.49
CA GLN A 266 37.59 -12.00 7.91
C GLN A 266 38.14 -10.58 8.05
N PRO A 267 37.60 -9.76 8.97
CA PRO A 267 38.23 -8.49 9.30
C PRO A 267 39.67 -8.75 9.73
N ALA A 268 40.63 -7.91 9.32
CA ALA A 268 41.94 -7.90 9.94
C ALA A 268 41.77 -7.40 11.38
N ASP A 269 42.40 -8.12 12.33
CA ASP A 269 42.46 -7.73 13.74
C ASP A 269 43.09 -6.34 13.92
#